data_73e5a6c02be3514cc74ff9675dcfcc85
#
_entry.id   73e5a6c02be3514cc74ff9675dcfcc85
#
_cell.length_a   1.000
_cell.length_b   1.000
_cell.length_c   1.000
_cell.angle_alpha   90.00
_cell.angle_beta   90.00
_cell.angle_gamma   90.00
#
_symmetry.space_group_name_H-M   'P 1'
#
loop_
_entity.id
_entity.type
_entity.pdbx_description
1 polymer ?
#
loop_
_entity_poly.entity_id
_entity_poly.type
_entity_poly.pdbx_seq_one_letter_code
_entity_poly.pdbx_strand_id
1 'polypeptide(L)'
;MEFLVEFDVNIPQDAPRSEVEERVSGEATAAGELAQAGHLVRVWKPPVAPGEAKALGLYRADSRPQLDGLLGALPLADWMRITVTPLEPHPNDPANGRPASFQLPSPRLTPVYRLEATLGQPFDLGDSVQAHRRIVPLTGGTFTGPEITGELRPGASADWQTVLRDGTALGDIRYTLQTDAGDLLYVQSRAVRHGPAEVLARLGRGEDVDPSEYTFRAATQIETAAPELDWMNKGVFISVAGRQAAGVIYETYLVG
;
A
#
# COMPACT_ATOMS: atom_id res chain seq x y z
N MET A 1 23.19 -15.25 9.12
CA MET A 1 23.88 -15.42 10.43
C MET A 1 23.67 -14.16 11.23
N GLU A 2 23.63 -14.25 12.56
CA GLU A 2 23.53 -13.07 13.43
C GLU A 2 24.88 -12.83 14.13
N PHE A 3 25.16 -11.57 14.38
CA PHE A 3 26.42 -11.13 14.97
C PHE A 3 26.15 -10.04 16.00
N LEU A 4 26.75 -10.16 17.17
CA LEU A 4 26.88 -9.05 18.11
C LEU A 4 28.11 -8.25 17.74
N VAL A 5 27.93 -6.95 17.49
CA VAL A 5 29.01 -6.03 17.15
C VAL A 5 29.14 -4.98 18.25
N GLU A 6 30.33 -4.89 18.81
CA GLU A 6 30.66 -3.88 19.81
C GLU A 6 31.53 -2.80 19.15
N PHE A 7 31.18 -1.55 19.37
CA PHE A 7 31.87 -0.38 18.86
C PHE A 7 32.43 0.42 20.05
N ASP A 8 33.75 0.54 20.12
CA ASP A 8 34.43 1.49 20.97
C ASP A 8 34.83 2.68 20.10
N VAL A 9 34.19 3.82 20.29
CA VAL A 9 34.41 5.03 19.48
C VAL A 9 35.48 5.89 20.06
N ASN A 10 36.55 6.13 19.31
CA ASN A 10 37.73 6.91 19.76
C ASN A 10 37.93 8.09 18.77
N ILE A 11 37.22 9.19 19.02
CA ILE A 11 37.37 10.41 18.22
C ILE A 11 38.72 11.04 18.50
N PRO A 12 39.60 11.31 17.48
CA PRO A 12 40.87 11.99 17.68
C PRO A 12 40.67 13.37 18.35
N GLN A 13 41.51 13.71 19.35
CA GLN A 13 41.37 14.97 20.04
C GLN A 13 41.64 16.20 19.19
N ASP A 14 42.39 16.05 18.11
CA ASP A 14 42.73 17.05 17.10
C ASP A 14 41.80 17.08 15.91
N ALA A 15 40.76 16.24 15.85
CA ALA A 15 39.80 16.22 14.78
C ALA A 15 39.00 17.54 14.75
N PRO A 16 38.87 18.20 13.57
CA PRO A 16 38.06 19.40 13.41
C PRO A 16 36.60 19.13 13.79
N ARG A 17 35.97 20.05 14.51
CA ARG A 17 34.58 19.89 14.96
C ARG A 17 33.60 19.65 13.80
N SER A 18 33.83 20.32 12.67
CA SER A 18 33.03 20.14 11.47
C SER A 18 33.12 18.72 10.90
N GLU A 19 34.30 18.11 10.91
CA GLU A 19 34.51 16.73 10.49
C GLU A 19 33.82 15.74 11.43
N VAL A 20 33.89 15.99 12.74
CA VAL A 20 33.19 15.15 13.72
C VAL A 20 31.68 15.21 13.52
N GLU A 21 31.09 16.40 13.33
CA GLU A 21 29.67 16.59 13.12
C GLU A 21 29.21 15.92 11.79
N GLU A 22 30.00 16.04 10.72
CA GLU A 22 29.72 15.41 9.43
C GLU A 22 29.73 13.87 9.54
N ARG A 23 30.78 13.29 10.13
CA ARG A 23 30.90 11.83 10.29
C ARG A 23 29.80 11.26 11.19
N VAL A 24 29.46 11.93 12.29
CA VAL A 24 28.37 11.50 13.20
C VAL A 24 27.02 11.55 12.49
N SER A 25 26.76 12.59 11.70
CA SER A 25 25.53 12.68 10.91
C SER A 25 25.46 11.60 9.83
N GLY A 26 26.58 11.36 9.15
CA GLY A 26 26.68 10.29 8.15
C GLY A 26 26.48 8.90 8.75
N GLU A 27 27.01 8.67 9.95
CA GLU A 27 26.85 7.41 10.70
C GLU A 27 25.38 7.12 10.99
N ALA A 28 24.60 8.13 11.43
CA ALA A 28 23.17 7.98 11.66
C ALA A 28 22.41 7.63 10.38
N THR A 29 22.80 8.22 9.26
CA THR A 29 22.22 7.92 7.95
C THR A 29 22.54 6.47 7.51
N ALA A 30 23.82 6.08 7.58
CA ALA A 30 24.26 4.74 7.23
C ALA A 30 23.61 3.65 8.10
N ALA A 31 23.45 3.91 9.40
CA ALA A 31 22.73 3.01 10.31
C ALA A 31 21.25 2.84 9.89
N GLY A 32 20.59 3.92 9.45
CA GLY A 32 19.23 3.89 8.90
C GLY A 32 19.13 3.04 7.64
N GLU A 33 20.07 3.18 6.71
CA GLU A 33 20.14 2.40 5.48
C GLU A 33 20.37 0.90 5.75
N LEU A 34 21.29 0.58 6.66
CA LEU A 34 21.54 -0.80 7.10
C LEU A 34 20.31 -1.42 7.78
N ALA A 35 19.54 -0.64 8.53
CA ALA A 35 18.30 -1.10 9.14
C ALA A 35 17.21 -1.36 8.08
N GLN A 36 17.06 -0.49 7.08
CA GLN A 36 16.12 -0.68 5.97
C GLN A 36 16.49 -1.88 5.11
N ALA A 37 17.78 -2.13 4.90
CA ALA A 37 18.28 -3.31 4.19
C ALA A 37 18.17 -4.61 5.02
N GLY A 38 17.80 -4.52 6.31
CA GLY A 38 17.67 -5.66 7.21
C GLY A 38 19.00 -6.18 7.79
N HIS A 39 20.09 -5.45 7.58
CA HIS A 39 21.39 -5.80 8.12
C HIS A 39 21.57 -5.36 9.58
N LEU A 40 21.10 -4.18 9.97
CA LEU A 40 21.07 -3.73 11.37
C LEU A 40 19.71 -4.08 11.99
N VAL A 41 19.68 -5.06 12.88
CA VAL A 41 18.44 -5.53 13.53
C VAL A 41 18.11 -4.66 14.74
N ARG A 42 19.14 -4.29 15.53
CA ARG A 42 18.96 -3.48 16.73
C ARG A 42 20.29 -2.85 17.17
N VAL A 43 20.22 -1.68 17.80
CA VAL A 43 21.38 -1.01 18.40
C VAL A 43 21.06 -0.51 19.79
N TRP A 44 22.05 -0.58 20.70
CA TRP A 44 21.96 -0.10 22.07
C TRP A 44 23.16 0.79 22.39
N LYS A 45 22.94 1.72 23.31
CA LYS A 45 23.98 2.52 23.91
C LYS A 45 24.18 2.01 25.37
N PRO A 46 25.25 1.26 25.67
CA PRO A 46 25.53 0.83 27.03
C PRO A 46 25.93 2.02 27.90
N PRO A 47 25.73 1.95 29.23
CA PRO A 47 26.28 2.92 30.14
C PRO A 47 27.81 2.82 30.11
N VAL A 48 28.50 3.96 30.01
CA VAL A 48 29.97 4.07 29.96
C VAL A 48 30.47 5.17 30.87
N ALA A 49 31.77 5.19 31.21
CA ALA A 49 32.39 6.25 31.98
C ALA A 49 32.39 7.60 31.18
N PRO A 50 32.47 8.75 31.91
CA PRO A 50 32.57 10.03 31.21
C PRO A 50 33.78 10.08 30.28
N GLY A 51 33.54 10.46 29.02
CA GLY A 51 34.56 10.51 27.96
C GLY A 51 34.68 9.24 27.12
N GLU A 52 34.00 8.17 27.47
CA GLU A 52 33.88 6.97 26.63
C GLU A 52 32.61 7.01 25.76
N ALA A 53 32.71 6.46 24.56
CA ALA A 53 31.56 6.30 23.68
C ALA A 53 31.53 4.86 23.12
N LYS A 54 30.44 4.14 23.42
CA LYS A 54 30.25 2.74 23.01
C LYS A 54 28.86 2.52 22.41
N ALA A 55 28.79 1.60 21.48
CA ALA A 55 27.53 1.07 20.98
C ALA A 55 27.59 -0.45 20.86
N LEU A 56 26.42 -1.09 20.98
CA LEU A 56 26.24 -2.52 20.73
C LEU A 56 25.21 -2.68 19.62
N GLY A 57 25.54 -3.39 18.56
CA GLY A 57 24.64 -3.65 17.45
C GLY A 57 24.39 -5.14 17.26
N LEU A 58 23.13 -5.53 17.04
CA LEU A 58 22.79 -6.84 16.51
C LEU A 58 22.67 -6.72 14.99
N TYR A 59 23.53 -7.42 14.29
CA TYR A 59 23.61 -7.42 12.83
C TYR A 59 23.23 -8.76 12.25
N ARG A 60 22.71 -8.73 11.01
CA ARG A 60 22.45 -9.92 10.20
C ARG A 60 23.17 -9.82 8.87
N ALA A 61 23.96 -10.85 8.54
CA ALA A 61 24.65 -10.99 7.27
C ALA A 61 24.75 -12.45 6.87
N ASP A 62 24.97 -12.73 5.59
CA ASP A 62 25.09 -14.08 5.06
C ASP A 62 26.43 -14.70 5.44
N SER A 63 27.46 -13.85 5.63
CA SER A 63 28.80 -14.26 5.99
C SER A 63 29.54 -13.17 6.79
N ARG A 64 30.60 -13.59 7.47
CA ARG A 64 31.51 -12.65 8.16
C ARG A 64 32.16 -11.63 7.21
N PRO A 65 32.68 -12.01 6.03
CA PRO A 65 33.22 -11.04 5.06
C PRO A 65 32.21 -10.00 4.59
N GLN A 66 30.94 -10.38 4.40
CA GLN A 66 29.89 -9.43 4.06
C GLN A 66 29.70 -8.42 5.19
N LEU A 67 29.62 -8.88 6.44
CA LEU A 67 29.51 -7.99 7.60
C LEU A 67 30.68 -7.03 7.70
N ASP A 68 31.91 -7.53 7.54
CA ASP A 68 33.12 -6.71 7.61
C ASP A 68 33.11 -5.63 6.53
N GLY A 69 32.61 -5.91 5.32
CA GLY A 69 32.39 -4.91 4.27
C GLY A 69 31.38 -3.84 4.65
N LEU A 70 30.24 -4.22 5.28
CA LEU A 70 29.22 -3.28 5.73
C LEU A 70 29.75 -2.38 6.85
N LEU A 71 30.47 -2.93 7.82
CA LEU A 71 31.03 -2.20 8.95
C LEU A 71 32.19 -1.28 8.53
N GLY A 72 33.01 -1.70 7.57
CA GLY A 72 34.11 -0.92 7.03
C GLY A 72 33.66 0.28 6.19
N ALA A 73 32.41 0.27 5.70
CA ALA A 73 31.82 1.39 4.98
C ALA A 73 31.19 2.47 5.88
N LEU A 74 31.15 2.25 7.20
CA LEU A 74 30.59 3.21 8.13
C LEU A 74 31.48 4.48 8.23
N PRO A 75 30.91 5.68 8.25
CA PRO A 75 31.68 6.94 8.30
C PRO A 75 32.63 7.10 9.48
N LEU A 76 32.32 6.44 10.61
CA LEU A 76 33.16 6.45 11.81
C LEU A 76 34.09 5.24 11.90
N ALA A 77 34.11 4.34 10.92
CA ALA A 77 34.87 3.07 10.99
C ALA A 77 36.34 3.24 11.39
N ASP A 78 37.03 4.25 10.83
CA ASP A 78 38.45 4.53 11.15
C ASP A 78 38.65 5.01 12.59
N TRP A 79 37.60 5.51 13.24
CA TRP A 79 37.63 5.99 14.64
C TRP A 79 37.03 4.97 15.58
N MET A 80 36.71 3.77 15.14
CA MET A 80 36.13 2.72 15.97
C MET A 80 37.05 1.52 16.09
N ARG A 81 37.12 0.99 17.31
CA ARG A 81 37.50 -0.41 17.48
C ARG A 81 36.23 -1.25 17.40
N ILE A 82 36.17 -2.12 16.42
CA ILE A 82 35.01 -2.97 16.18
C ILE A 82 35.35 -4.41 16.60
N THR A 83 34.54 -4.95 17.52
CA THR A 83 34.61 -6.36 17.93
C THR A 83 33.37 -7.07 17.46
N VAL A 84 33.54 -8.19 16.74
CA VAL A 84 32.42 -8.95 16.17
C VAL A 84 32.39 -10.35 16.75
N THR A 85 31.28 -10.69 17.39
CA THR A 85 31.01 -12.02 17.96
C THR A 85 29.91 -12.68 17.13
N PRO A 86 30.16 -13.81 16.45
CA PRO A 86 29.09 -14.57 15.79
C PRO A 86 28.16 -15.16 16.85
N LEU A 87 26.85 -15.13 16.56
CA LEU A 87 25.82 -15.66 17.45
C LEU A 87 25.23 -16.93 16.85
N GLU A 88 25.08 -17.93 17.69
CA GLU A 88 24.32 -19.14 17.40
C GLU A 88 23.10 -19.20 18.31
N PRO A 89 21.95 -19.71 17.83
CA PRO A 89 20.77 -19.87 18.68
C PRO A 89 21.09 -20.76 19.89
N HIS A 90 20.80 -20.27 21.07
CA HIS A 90 20.92 -21.06 22.29
C HIS A 90 19.81 -22.12 22.37
N PRO A 91 20.04 -23.34 22.85
CA PRO A 91 18.98 -24.37 22.98
C PRO A 91 17.75 -23.87 23.76
N ASN A 92 17.94 -22.99 24.72
CA ASN A 92 16.86 -22.37 25.52
C ASN A 92 16.42 -21.00 24.98
N ASP A 93 16.70 -20.65 23.71
CA ASP A 93 16.22 -19.41 23.12
C ASP A 93 14.69 -19.43 23.10
N PRO A 94 14.01 -18.42 23.67
CA PRO A 94 12.54 -18.33 23.62
C PRO A 94 11.98 -18.36 22.21
N ALA A 95 12.75 -17.94 21.19
CA ALA A 95 12.36 -18.03 19.79
C ALA A 95 12.24 -19.48 19.29
N ASN A 96 12.98 -20.42 19.87
CA ASN A 96 12.89 -21.85 19.50
C ASN A 96 11.56 -22.50 19.95
N GLY A 97 10.87 -21.92 20.94
CA GLY A 97 9.56 -22.39 21.42
C GLY A 97 8.38 -21.60 20.83
N ARG A 98 8.62 -20.56 20.07
CA ARG A 98 7.56 -19.90 19.31
C ARG A 98 7.28 -20.72 18.05
N PRO A 99 6.03 -21.18 17.85
CA PRO A 99 5.63 -21.61 16.51
C PRO A 99 6.02 -20.46 15.58
N ALA A 100 6.61 -20.79 14.42
CA ALA A 100 6.93 -19.83 13.39
C ALA A 100 5.77 -18.81 13.33
N SER A 101 6.06 -17.54 13.56
CA SER A 101 5.02 -16.52 13.60
C SER A 101 4.18 -16.72 12.34
N PHE A 102 2.88 -17.01 12.53
CA PHE A 102 1.97 -17.23 11.40
C PHE A 102 1.90 -15.91 10.63
N GLN A 103 2.78 -15.77 9.66
CA GLN A 103 2.86 -14.59 8.82
C GLN A 103 1.97 -14.82 7.61
N LEU A 104 0.97 -13.97 7.50
CA LEU A 104 0.16 -13.91 6.29
C LEU A 104 0.98 -13.23 5.18
N PRO A 105 0.86 -13.69 3.95
CA PRO A 105 1.47 -12.99 2.82
C PRO A 105 0.88 -11.59 2.69
N SER A 106 1.71 -10.63 2.30
CA SER A 106 1.23 -9.28 1.96
C SER A 106 0.42 -9.35 0.67
N PRO A 107 -0.76 -8.72 0.61
CA PRO A 107 -1.58 -8.74 -0.59
C PRO A 107 -0.87 -8.01 -1.75
N ARG A 108 -1.04 -8.52 -2.96
CA ARG A 108 -0.60 -7.90 -4.19
C ARG A 108 -1.81 -7.52 -5.03
N LEU A 109 -1.69 -6.43 -5.78
CA LEU A 109 -2.74 -5.97 -6.67
C LEU A 109 -2.32 -6.23 -8.12
N THR A 110 -3.13 -7.04 -8.81
CA THR A 110 -2.94 -7.32 -10.25
C THR A 110 -4.04 -6.61 -11.04
N PRO A 111 -3.71 -5.74 -12.02
CA PRO A 111 -4.70 -5.09 -12.86
C PRO A 111 -5.56 -6.10 -13.62
N VAL A 112 -6.88 -5.89 -13.63
CA VAL A 112 -7.84 -6.75 -14.35
C VAL A 112 -8.46 -6.01 -15.53
N TYR A 113 -9.04 -4.83 -15.30
CA TYR A 113 -9.56 -3.97 -16.35
C TYR A 113 -9.67 -2.51 -15.88
N ARG A 114 -9.68 -1.61 -16.84
CA ARG A 114 -10.10 -0.21 -16.71
C ARG A 114 -11.42 -0.06 -17.46
N LEU A 115 -12.48 0.36 -16.75
CA LEU A 115 -13.79 0.69 -17.30
C LEU A 115 -13.94 2.22 -17.36
N GLU A 116 -14.36 2.73 -18.51
CA GLU A 116 -14.80 4.11 -18.70
C GLU A 116 -16.30 4.10 -19.02
N ALA A 117 -17.11 4.41 -18.01
CA ALA A 117 -18.56 4.35 -18.11
C ALA A 117 -19.19 5.73 -18.25
N THR A 118 -20.18 5.85 -19.13
CA THR A 118 -21.04 7.03 -19.23
C THR A 118 -22.19 6.95 -18.23
N LEU A 119 -22.61 8.10 -17.72
CA LEU A 119 -23.67 8.20 -16.73
C LEU A 119 -24.90 8.90 -17.32
N GLY A 120 -26.06 8.38 -16.96
CA GLY A 120 -27.32 8.99 -17.25
C GLY A 120 -27.74 10.02 -16.21
N GLN A 121 -28.88 10.68 -16.47
CA GLN A 121 -29.49 11.59 -15.52
C GLN A 121 -29.84 10.84 -14.22
N PRO A 122 -29.38 11.29 -13.06
CA PRO A 122 -29.74 10.67 -11.80
C PRO A 122 -31.23 10.76 -11.49
N PHE A 123 -31.81 9.70 -10.97
CA PHE A 123 -33.10 9.75 -10.30
C PHE A 123 -32.88 10.16 -8.84
N ASP A 124 -33.28 11.36 -8.49
CA ASP A 124 -33.19 11.86 -7.14
C ASP A 124 -34.44 11.46 -6.33
N LEU A 125 -34.28 10.60 -5.32
CA LEU A 125 -35.35 10.13 -4.45
C LEU A 125 -35.54 11.05 -3.23
N GLY A 126 -34.63 12.02 -3.02
CA GLY A 126 -34.66 12.93 -1.91
C GLY A 126 -34.18 12.36 -0.57
N ASP A 127 -34.48 13.10 0.49
CA ASP A 127 -34.09 12.74 1.86
C ASP A 127 -35.02 11.66 2.43
N SER A 128 -34.43 10.52 2.72
CA SER A 128 -35.08 9.42 3.44
C SER A 128 -34.81 9.53 4.95
N VAL A 129 -35.41 8.61 5.74
CA VAL A 129 -35.16 8.56 7.20
C VAL A 129 -33.68 8.42 7.56
N GLN A 130 -32.91 7.77 6.72
CA GLN A 130 -31.49 7.48 6.97
C GLN A 130 -30.54 8.46 6.31
N ALA A 131 -30.81 8.88 5.06
CA ALA A 131 -29.92 9.71 4.26
C ALA A 131 -30.59 10.13 2.94
N HIS A 132 -29.93 10.98 2.17
CA HIS A 132 -30.32 11.34 0.82
C HIS A 132 -30.08 10.15 -0.13
N ARG A 133 -31.07 9.80 -0.96
CA ARG A 133 -31.03 8.66 -1.88
C ARG A 133 -31.13 9.10 -3.32
N ARG A 134 -30.33 8.50 -4.18
CA ARG A 134 -30.42 8.68 -5.63
C ARG A 134 -29.96 7.42 -6.36
N ILE A 135 -30.43 7.26 -7.59
CA ILE A 135 -29.99 6.20 -8.50
C ILE A 135 -29.29 6.87 -9.67
N VAL A 136 -28.07 6.48 -9.97
CA VAL A 136 -27.27 6.99 -11.08
C VAL A 136 -27.15 5.88 -12.13
N PRO A 137 -27.89 5.96 -13.26
CA PRO A 137 -27.77 4.96 -14.32
C PRO A 137 -26.38 4.98 -14.95
N LEU A 138 -25.85 3.80 -15.28
CA LEU A 138 -24.71 3.63 -16.17
C LEU A 138 -25.30 3.29 -17.56
N THR A 139 -25.06 4.15 -18.55
CA THR A 139 -25.74 4.11 -19.83
C THR A 139 -24.93 3.48 -20.95
N GLY A 140 -23.68 3.11 -20.68
CA GLY A 140 -22.77 2.48 -21.61
C GLY A 140 -21.33 2.73 -21.19
N GLY A 141 -20.39 2.34 -22.03
CA GLY A 141 -18.97 2.54 -21.83
C GLY A 141 -18.16 1.36 -22.33
N THR A 142 -16.85 1.48 -22.28
CA THR A 142 -15.91 0.44 -22.71
C THR A 142 -14.97 0.06 -21.58
N PHE A 143 -14.52 -1.17 -21.59
CA PHE A 143 -13.47 -1.61 -20.68
C PHE A 143 -12.33 -2.28 -21.42
N THR A 144 -11.13 -2.11 -20.90
CA THR A 144 -9.90 -2.68 -21.45
C THR A 144 -9.02 -3.19 -20.31
N GLY A 145 -8.55 -4.41 -20.46
CA GLY A 145 -7.64 -5.06 -19.51
C GLY A 145 -6.61 -5.93 -20.22
N PRO A 146 -5.68 -6.54 -19.47
CA PRO A 146 -4.66 -7.41 -20.05
C PRO A 146 -5.23 -8.66 -20.76
N GLU A 147 -6.33 -9.21 -20.24
CA GLU A 147 -6.91 -10.46 -20.71
C GLU A 147 -8.32 -10.28 -21.30
N ILE A 148 -9.00 -9.19 -20.98
CA ILE A 148 -10.39 -8.95 -21.40
C ILE A 148 -10.61 -7.53 -21.88
N THR A 149 -11.38 -7.39 -22.95
CA THR A 149 -11.87 -6.12 -23.48
C THR A 149 -13.36 -6.25 -23.82
N GLY A 150 -14.07 -5.14 -23.93
CA GLY A 150 -15.47 -5.15 -24.27
C GLY A 150 -16.23 -3.90 -23.85
N GLU A 151 -17.54 -4.04 -23.65
CA GLU A 151 -18.43 -2.93 -23.37
C GLU A 151 -19.32 -3.15 -22.14
N LEU A 152 -19.76 -2.06 -21.52
CA LEU A 152 -20.80 -2.05 -20.49
C LEU A 152 -22.16 -2.09 -21.18
N ARG A 153 -22.98 -3.09 -20.81
CA ARG A 153 -24.34 -3.24 -21.34
C ARG A 153 -25.30 -2.28 -20.65
N PRO A 154 -25.97 -1.42 -21.40
CA PRO A 154 -26.99 -0.53 -20.86
C PRO A 154 -28.25 -1.28 -20.40
N GLY A 155 -29.08 -0.61 -19.58
CA GLY A 155 -30.43 -1.08 -19.23
C GLY A 155 -30.57 -1.74 -17.87
N ALA A 156 -29.53 -2.46 -17.40
CA ALA A 156 -29.53 -3.11 -16.08
C ALA A 156 -28.35 -2.67 -15.20
N SER A 157 -27.81 -1.46 -15.45
CA SER A 157 -26.60 -0.97 -14.83
C SER A 157 -26.86 0.36 -14.14
N ALA A 158 -26.62 0.43 -12.83
CA ALA A 158 -26.79 1.64 -12.07
C ALA A 158 -25.97 1.60 -10.75
N ASP A 159 -25.84 2.76 -10.15
CA ASP A 159 -25.37 2.97 -8.78
C ASP A 159 -26.53 3.47 -7.90
N TRP A 160 -26.95 2.67 -6.93
CA TRP A 160 -27.94 3.01 -5.93
C TRP A 160 -27.25 3.69 -4.74
N GLN A 161 -27.08 5.01 -4.84
CA GLN A 161 -26.31 5.78 -3.87
C GLN A 161 -27.10 6.19 -2.64
N THR A 162 -26.41 6.12 -1.50
CA THR A 162 -26.78 6.77 -0.26
C THR A 162 -25.78 7.89 0.00
N VAL A 163 -26.25 9.15 0.06
CA VAL A 163 -25.40 10.29 0.37
C VAL A 163 -25.64 10.71 1.81
N LEU A 164 -24.59 10.65 2.62
CA LEU A 164 -24.61 11.01 4.03
C LEU A 164 -24.59 12.54 4.21
N ARG A 165 -24.87 13.01 5.44
CA ARG A 165 -24.94 14.45 5.75
C ARG A 165 -23.63 15.21 5.53
N ASP A 166 -22.51 14.53 5.64
CA ASP A 166 -21.16 15.07 5.38
C ASP A 166 -20.77 15.05 3.89
N GLY A 167 -21.66 14.61 3.00
CA GLY A 167 -21.43 14.49 1.57
C GLY A 167 -20.77 13.15 1.15
N THR A 168 -20.43 12.28 2.10
CA THR A 168 -19.94 10.93 1.78
C THR A 168 -20.98 10.18 0.99
N ALA A 169 -20.60 9.60 -0.14
CA ALA A 169 -21.48 8.76 -0.95
C ALA A 169 -21.11 7.29 -0.77
N LEU A 170 -22.10 6.49 -0.37
CA LEU A 170 -22.05 5.04 -0.31
C LEU A 170 -22.73 4.49 -1.56
N GLY A 171 -21.98 3.76 -2.40
CA GLY A 171 -22.48 3.17 -3.64
C GLY A 171 -22.86 1.69 -3.46
N ASP A 172 -23.98 1.29 -4.04
CA ASP A 172 -24.34 -0.09 -4.35
C ASP A 172 -24.44 -0.19 -5.86
N ILE A 173 -23.31 -0.49 -6.49
CA ILE A 173 -23.14 -0.38 -7.93
C ILE A 173 -23.29 -1.76 -8.54
N ARG A 174 -24.16 -1.91 -9.53
CA ARG A 174 -24.34 -3.15 -10.27
C ARG A 174 -24.34 -2.85 -11.75
N TYR A 175 -23.57 -3.62 -12.50
CA TYR A 175 -23.51 -3.49 -13.95
C TYR A 175 -23.13 -4.81 -14.62
N THR A 176 -23.45 -4.89 -15.89
CA THR A 176 -23.11 -6.04 -16.74
C THR A 176 -22.10 -5.60 -17.79
N LEU A 177 -20.97 -6.29 -17.85
CA LEU A 177 -20.01 -6.17 -18.94
C LEU A 177 -20.23 -7.29 -19.94
N GLN A 178 -19.97 -7.01 -21.21
CA GLN A 178 -19.89 -8.02 -22.26
C GLN A 178 -18.51 -7.94 -22.90
N THR A 179 -17.79 -9.06 -22.90
CA THR A 179 -16.48 -9.16 -23.56
C THR A 179 -16.64 -9.14 -25.07
N ASP A 180 -15.57 -8.85 -25.81
CA ASP A 180 -15.55 -8.93 -27.27
C ASP A 180 -15.80 -10.37 -27.79
N ALA A 181 -15.56 -11.38 -26.93
CA ALA A 181 -15.92 -12.77 -27.21
C ALA A 181 -17.42 -13.07 -27.00
N GLY A 182 -18.18 -12.13 -26.42
CA GLY A 182 -19.61 -12.25 -26.16
C GLY A 182 -19.97 -12.72 -24.74
N ASP A 183 -19.00 -13.01 -23.89
CA ASP A 183 -19.25 -13.45 -22.53
C ASP A 183 -19.79 -12.34 -21.65
N LEU A 184 -20.71 -12.68 -20.76
CA LEU A 184 -21.28 -11.74 -19.82
C LEU A 184 -20.60 -11.84 -18.45
N LEU A 185 -20.27 -10.68 -17.88
CA LEU A 185 -19.76 -10.54 -16.51
C LEU A 185 -20.77 -9.72 -15.72
N TYR A 186 -21.33 -10.28 -14.66
CA TYR A 186 -22.09 -9.53 -13.68
C TYR A 186 -21.16 -8.96 -12.63
N VAL A 187 -21.17 -7.65 -12.44
CA VAL A 187 -20.30 -6.96 -11.50
C VAL A 187 -21.14 -6.28 -10.44
N GLN A 188 -20.79 -6.53 -9.18
CA GLN A 188 -21.36 -5.87 -8.03
C GLN A 188 -20.25 -5.22 -7.20
N SER A 189 -20.40 -3.93 -6.87
CA SER A 189 -19.42 -3.16 -6.11
C SER A 189 -20.06 -2.39 -4.97
N ARG A 190 -19.45 -2.48 -3.80
CA ARG A 190 -19.75 -1.64 -2.64
C ARG A 190 -18.71 -0.56 -2.53
N ALA A 191 -19.14 0.68 -2.70
CA ALA A 191 -18.22 1.80 -2.84
C ALA A 191 -18.38 2.84 -1.74
N VAL A 192 -17.27 3.52 -1.43
CA VAL A 192 -17.23 4.70 -0.59
C VAL A 192 -16.50 5.79 -1.34
N ARG A 193 -17.15 6.96 -1.47
CA ARG A 193 -16.54 8.20 -1.98
C ARG A 193 -16.65 9.29 -0.92
N HIS A 194 -15.51 9.81 -0.48
CA HIS A 194 -15.43 10.88 0.53
C HIS A 194 -14.24 11.80 0.27
N GLY A 195 -14.25 12.99 0.88
CA GLY A 195 -13.19 13.98 0.73
C GLY A 195 -13.56 15.30 1.40
N PRO A 196 -12.78 16.36 1.18
CA PRO A 196 -13.12 17.70 1.67
C PRO A 196 -14.50 18.16 1.17
N ALA A 197 -15.27 18.84 2.02
CA ALA A 197 -16.64 19.25 1.72
C ALA A 197 -16.75 20.10 0.43
N GLU A 198 -15.79 20.98 0.17
CA GLU A 198 -15.72 21.80 -1.04
C GLU A 198 -15.51 20.96 -2.31
N VAL A 199 -14.67 19.92 -2.21
CA VAL A 199 -14.41 18.96 -3.31
C VAL A 199 -15.67 18.15 -3.61
N LEU A 200 -16.34 17.65 -2.57
CA LEU A 200 -17.59 16.90 -2.73
C LEU A 200 -18.71 17.77 -3.30
N ALA A 201 -18.76 19.07 -2.95
CA ALA A 201 -19.71 20.01 -3.52
C ALA A 201 -19.46 20.25 -5.03
N ARG A 202 -18.20 20.36 -5.46
CA ARG A 202 -17.81 20.45 -6.89
C ARG A 202 -18.25 19.22 -7.66
N LEU A 203 -17.96 18.03 -7.12
CA LEU A 203 -18.43 16.75 -7.70
C LEU A 203 -19.96 16.68 -7.77
N GLY A 204 -20.65 17.19 -6.76
CA GLY A 204 -22.12 17.27 -6.71
C GLY A 204 -22.72 18.16 -7.80
N ARG A 205 -22.02 19.20 -8.23
CA ARG A 205 -22.41 20.07 -9.36
C ARG A 205 -22.04 19.50 -10.74
N GLY A 206 -21.38 18.33 -10.78
CA GLY A 206 -20.95 17.70 -12.02
C GLY A 206 -19.67 18.30 -12.61
N GLU A 207 -18.84 18.92 -11.80
CA GLU A 207 -17.54 19.42 -12.23
C GLU A 207 -16.52 18.27 -12.35
N ASP A 208 -15.58 18.40 -13.27
CA ASP A 208 -14.40 17.55 -13.31
C ASP A 208 -13.47 17.92 -12.17
N VAL A 209 -13.17 16.94 -11.32
CA VAL A 209 -12.30 17.11 -10.15
C VAL A 209 -11.20 16.08 -10.22
N ASP A 210 -9.96 16.49 -9.93
CA ASP A 210 -8.84 15.57 -9.89
C ASP A 210 -9.11 14.45 -8.86
N PRO A 211 -9.04 13.16 -9.27
CA PRO A 211 -9.25 12.03 -8.36
C PRO A 211 -8.29 11.96 -7.17
N SER A 212 -7.18 12.69 -7.19
CA SER A 212 -6.27 12.82 -6.05
C SER A 212 -6.81 13.71 -4.93
N GLU A 213 -7.79 14.58 -5.21
CA GLU A 213 -8.40 15.47 -4.23
C GLU A 213 -9.42 14.77 -3.30
N TYR A 214 -9.83 13.54 -3.63
CA TYR A 214 -10.81 12.77 -2.87
C TYR A 214 -10.53 11.27 -2.93
N THR A 215 -11.20 10.50 -2.10
CA THR A 215 -11.12 9.04 -2.13
C THR A 215 -12.38 8.46 -2.74
N PHE A 216 -12.22 7.55 -3.73
CA PHE A 216 -13.30 6.74 -4.26
C PHE A 216 -12.78 5.30 -4.45
N ARG A 217 -13.24 4.39 -3.59
CA ARG A 217 -12.80 2.98 -3.55
C ARG A 217 -14.00 2.06 -3.46
N ALA A 218 -13.88 0.87 -4.06
CA ALA A 218 -14.92 -0.13 -4.00
C ALA A 218 -14.35 -1.53 -3.73
N ALA A 219 -15.09 -2.33 -2.96
CA ALA A 219 -14.96 -3.77 -2.93
C ALA A 219 -15.86 -4.34 -4.03
N THR A 220 -15.30 -5.16 -4.91
CA THR A 220 -15.95 -5.62 -6.13
C THR A 220 -16.01 -7.14 -6.17
N GLN A 221 -17.12 -7.68 -6.64
CA GLN A 221 -17.33 -9.09 -6.96
C GLN A 221 -17.70 -9.20 -8.44
N ILE A 222 -17.23 -10.26 -9.09
CA ILE A 222 -17.47 -10.52 -10.50
C ILE A 222 -17.96 -11.96 -10.63
N GLU A 223 -19.07 -12.15 -11.35
CA GLU A 223 -19.65 -13.46 -11.64
C GLU A 223 -19.75 -13.65 -13.16
N THR A 224 -19.39 -14.83 -13.65
CA THR A 224 -19.49 -15.19 -15.05
C THR A 224 -19.70 -16.68 -15.24
N ALA A 225 -20.35 -17.06 -16.33
CA ALA A 225 -20.46 -18.46 -16.75
C ALA A 225 -19.36 -18.86 -17.76
N ALA A 226 -18.50 -17.93 -18.20
CA ALA A 226 -17.42 -18.20 -19.13
C ALA A 226 -16.34 -19.09 -18.50
N PRO A 227 -16.05 -20.29 -19.04
CA PRO A 227 -15.10 -21.22 -18.42
C PRO A 227 -13.68 -20.65 -18.31
N GLU A 228 -13.25 -19.88 -19.31
CA GLU A 228 -11.91 -19.27 -19.36
C GLU A 228 -11.74 -18.16 -18.31
N LEU A 229 -12.86 -17.60 -17.82
CA LEU A 229 -12.91 -16.54 -16.82
C LEU A 229 -13.39 -17.03 -15.44
N ASP A 230 -13.49 -18.35 -15.22
CA ASP A 230 -13.96 -18.93 -13.94
C ASP A 230 -13.17 -18.47 -12.71
N TRP A 231 -11.92 -18.09 -12.90
CA TRP A 231 -11.11 -17.51 -11.83
C TRP A 231 -11.69 -16.22 -11.24
N MET A 232 -12.50 -15.46 -12.02
CA MET A 232 -13.18 -14.26 -11.54
C MET A 232 -14.24 -14.58 -10.48
N ASN A 233 -14.92 -15.73 -10.59
CA ASN A 233 -15.91 -16.18 -9.61
C ASN A 233 -15.29 -16.46 -8.22
N LYS A 234 -13.97 -16.64 -8.16
CA LYS A 234 -13.20 -17.01 -6.96
C LYS A 234 -12.30 -15.87 -6.48
N GLY A 235 -12.22 -14.78 -7.26
CA GLY A 235 -11.37 -13.63 -6.98
C GLY A 235 -11.98 -12.69 -5.93
N VAL A 236 -11.11 -12.01 -5.20
CA VAL A 236 -11.45 -10.83 -4.41
C VAL A 236 -10.91 -9.62 -5.15
N PHE A 237 -11.76 -8.65 -5.44
CA PHE A 237 -11.37 -7.48 -6.22
C PHE A 237 -11.58 -6.19 -5.45
N ILE A 238 -10.73 -5.21 -5.74
CA ILE A 238 -10.92 -3.82 -5.35
C ILE A 238 -10.92 -2.94 -6.58
N SER A 239 -11.65 -1.82 -6.52
CA SER A 239 -11.60 -0.81 -7.58
C SER A 239 -11.22 0.55 -7.03
N VAL A 240 -10.34 1.23 -7.75
CA VAL A 240 -10.05 2.66 -7.59
C VAL A 240 -10.88 3.39 -8.64
N ALA A 241 -11.60 4.42 -8.22
CA ALA A 241 -12.52 5.12 -9.12
C ALA A 241 -12.28 6.63 -9.15
N GLY A 242 -12.64 7.23 -10.28
CA GLY A 242 -12.64 8.68 -10.50
C GLY A 242 -13.93 9.11 -11.18
N ARG A 243 -14.58 10.17 -10.65
CA ARG A 243 -15.79 10.76 -11.20
C ARG A 243 -15.42 11.83 -12.21
N GLN A 244 -16.03 11.78 -13.38
CA GLN A 244 -15.98 12.83 -14.41
C GLN A 244 -17.36 13.53 -14.50
N ALA A 245 -17.45 14.65 -15.18
CA ALA A 245 -18.70 15.41 -15.37
C ALA A 245 -19.83 14.52 -15.92
N ALA A 246 -19.55 13.73 -16.96
CA ALA A 246 -20.53 12.86 -17.63
C ALA A 246 -20.22 11.37 -17.48
N GLY A 247 -19.25 11.00 -16.68
CA GLY A 247 -18.77 9.62 -16.60
C GLY A 247 -18.15 9.23 -15.27
N VAL A 248 -17.71 8.00 -15.21
CA VAL A 248 -16.92 7.44 -14.12
C VAL A 248 -15.91 6.47 -14.67
N ILE A 249 -14.70 6.50 -14.12
CA ILE A 249 -13.63 5.56 -14.44
C ILE A 249 -13.45 4.64 -13.24
N TYR A 250 -13.29 3.33 -13.52
CA TYR A 250 -12.91 2.32 -12.54
C TYR A 250 -11.65 1.60 -13.03
N GLU A 251 -10.65 1.52 -12.18
CA GLU A 251 -9.52 0.60 -12.34
C GLU A 251 -9.70 -0.52 -11.34
N THR A 252 -9.91 -1.74 -11.83
CA THR A 252 -10.22 -2.92 -11.02
C THR A 252 -9.01 -3.84 -10.94
N TYR A 253 -8.71 -4.28 -9.74
CA TYR A 253 -7.55 -5.09 -9.41
C TYR A 253 -7.98 -6.35 -8.66
N LEU A 254 -7.36 -7.49 -8.99
CA LEU A 254 -7.41 -8.72 -8.21
C LEU A 254 -6.47 -8.58 -7.01
N VAL A 255 -6.95 -8.98 -5.84
CA VAL A 255 -6.16 -9.08 -4.60
C VAL A 255 -5.61 -10.50 -4.50
N GLY A 256 -4.29 -10.64 -4.60
CA GLY A 256 -3.57 -11.91 -4.52
C GLY A 256 -2.52 -11.94 -3.41
#